data_666540016d884369bf1e2809b629c45e
#
_entry.id   666540016d884369bf1e2809b629c45e
#
_cell.length_a   1.000
_cell.length_b   1.000
_cell.length_c   1.000
_cell.angle_alpha   90.00
_cell.angle_beta   90.00
_cell.angle_gamma   90.00
#
_symmetry.space_group_name_H-M   'P 1'
#
loop_
_entity.id
_entity.type
_entity.pdbx_description
1 polymer ?
#
loop_
_entity_poly.entity_id
_entity_poly.type
_entity_poly.pdbx_seq_one_letter_code
_entity_poly.pdbx_strand_id
1 'polypeptide(L)'
;DVVIIINIILENIELTDHYSWAGDLNFDNLIDILDVILTVEIVLGGEFGNMSSWEIIQQEILNVSCITCHIEGEFYAEQSGLILSNDIAYQELINTDPINSSALNDGLVLVSDDGGLLGLQTSYLWEKIDIWNQEHYYADHPNYGSLMPMGGPFLTQGKLEFIEQWIFAGAPETGMVADVALLNDNTMWTEAEFVPL
;
A
#
# COMPACT_ATOMS: atom_id res chain seq x y z
N ASP A 1 21.16 -15.28 8.79
CA ASP A 1 20.80 -16.36 9.72
C ASP A 1 21.14 -15.90 11.16
N VAL A 2 20.12 -15.69 11.99
CA VAL A 2 20.21 -15.26 13.40
C VAL A 2 21.23 -16.07 14.21
N VAL A 3 21.27 -17.38 13.99
CA VAL A 3 22.18 -18.29 14.73
C VAL A 3 23.65 -18.00 14.40
N ILE A 4 23.96 -17.64 13.17
CA ILE A 4 25.34 -17.27 12.77
C ILE A 4 25.74 -15.96 13.44
N ILE A 5 24.88 -14.93 13.40
CA ILE A 5 25.14 -13.64 14.03
C ILE A 5 25.37 -13.81 15.54
N ILE A 6 24.51 -14.56 16.23
CA ILE A 6 24.68 -14.84 17.67
C ILE A 6 26.02 -15.56 17.94
N ASN A 7 26.43 -16.54 17.11
CA ASN A 7 27.68 -17.23 17.30
C ASN A 7 28.91 -16.34 17.02
N ILE A 8 28.81 -15.36 16.14
CA ILE A 8 29.85 -14.35 15.94
C ILE A 8 29.96 -13.45 17.18
N ILE A 9 28.85 -12.93 17.70
CA ILE A 9 28.81 -12.10 18.90
C ILE A 9 29.39 -12.84 20.13
N LEU A 10 29.13 -14.14 20.24
CA LEU A 10 29.65 -15.00 21.31
C LEU A 10 31.09 -15.49 21.06
N GLU A 11 31.74 -15.02 20.00
CA GLU A 11 33.11 -15.43 19.59
C GLU A 11 33.25 -16.93 19.32
N ASN A 12 32.16 -17.63 19.01
CA ASN A 12 32.16 -19.04 18.65
C ASN A 12 32.51 -19.28 17.17
N ILE A 13 32.34 -18.28 16.33
CA ILE A 13 32.67 -18.28 14.91
C ILE A 13 33.54 -17.06 14.61
N GLU A 14 34.61 -17.26 13.88
CA GLU A 14 35.50 -16.19 13.45
C GLU A 14 34.79 -15.27 12.45
N LEU A 15 34.89 -13.95 12.67
CA LEU A 15 34.36 -12.95 11.77
C LEU A 15 35.19 -12.91 10.48
N THR A 16 34.56 -13.21 9.36
CA THR A 16 35.14 -13.09 8.02
C THR A 16 34.55 -11.88 7.29
N ASP A 17 35.23 -11.40 6.24
CA ASP A 17 34.73 -10.28 5.42
C ASP A 17 33.31 -10.53 4.91
N HIS A 18 32.97 -11.79 4.57
CA HIS A 18 31.64 -12.16 4.13
C HIS A 18 30.59 -11.99 5.25
N TYR A 19 30.90 -12.46 6.44
CA TYR A 19 29.99 -12.31 7.60
C TYR A 19 29.90 -10.87 8.07
N SER A 20 30.98 -10.10 8.00
CA SER A 20 31.00 -8.68 8.31
C SER A 20 30.00 -7.91 7.42
N TRP A 21 30.06 -8.14 6.12
CA TRP A 21 29.13 -7.49 5.18
C TRP A 21 27.68 -8.00 5.29
N ALA A 22 27.48 -9.30 5.46
CA ALA A 22 26.14 -9.90 5.44
C ALA A 22 25.42 -9.83 6.79
N GLY A 23 26.15 -9.59 7.89
CA GLY A 23 25.63 -9.57 9.25
C GLY A 23 25.42 -8.18 9.83
N ASP A 24 26.04 -7.16 9.27
CA ASP A 24 25.89 -5.75 9.66
C ASP A 24 24.68 -5.14 8.92
N LEU A 25 23.50 -5.27 9.54
CA LEU A 25 22.24 -4.86 8.93
C LEU A 25 21.92 -3.38 9.13
N ASN A 26 22.51 -2.75 10.14
CA ASN A 26 22.34 -1.31 10.42
C ASN A 26 23.45 -0.46 9.81
N PHE A 27 24.47 -1.09 9.18
CA PHE A 27 25.61 -0.44 8.55
C PHE A 27 26.49 0.42 9.48
N ASP A 28 26.58 0.04 10.76
CA ASP A 28 27.43 0.74 11.75
C ASP A 28 28.86 0.19 11.83
N ASN A 29 29.18 -0.85 11.03
CA ASN A 29 30.40 -1.62 10.96
C ASN A 29 30.69 -2.47 12.20
N LEU A 30 29.70 -2.77 13.02
CA LEU A 30 29.75 -3.71 14.12
C LEU A 30 28.76 -4.84 13.84
N ILE A 31 29.05 -6.05 14.32
CA ILE A 31 28.05 -7.10 14.38
C ILE A 31 27.69 -7.30 15.84
N ASP A 32 26.53 -6.81 16.24
CA ASP A 32 26.09 -6.84 17.63
C ASP A 32 24.61 -7.22 17.79
N ILE A 33 24.07 -7.01 18.99
CA ILE A 33 22.69 -7.37 19.31
C ILE A 33 21.65 -6.61 18.46
N LEU A 34 22.00 -5.42 17.92
CA LEU A 34 21.08 -4.65 17.08
C LEU A 34 20.85 -5.36 15.76
N ASP A 35 21.89 -6.00 15.18
CA ASP A 35 21.73 -6.81 13.96
C ASP A 35 20.91 -8.06 14.20
N VAL A 36 21.01 -8.67 15.39
CA VAL A 36 20.13 -9.77 15.78
C VAL A 36 18.67 -9.31 15.81
N ILE A 37 18.40 -8.15 16.41
CA ILE A 37 17.06 -7.58 16.49
C ILE A 37 16.53 -7.32 15.08
N LEU A 38 17.29 -6.65 14.23
CA LEU A 38 16.92 -6.38 12.82
C LEU A 38 16.68 -7.68 12.03
N THR A 39 17.55 -8.69 12.21
CA THR A 39 17.32 -10.01 11.55
C THR A 39 16.02 -10.64 12.02
N VAL A 40 15.71 -10.57 13.31
CA VAL A 40 14.46 -11.10 13.86
C VAL A 40 13.27 -10.32 13.35
N GLU A 41 13.34 -9.01 13.29
CA GLU A 41 12.29 -8.15 12.70
C GLU A 41 12.05 -8.51 11.24
N ILE A 42 13.08 -8.67 10.42
CA ILE A 42 12.96 -9.10 9.01
C ILE A 42 12.30 -10.50 8.93
N VAL A 43 12.72 -11.44 9.77
CA VAL A 43 12.17 -12.81 9.77
C VAL A 43 10.71 -12.85 10.23
N LEU A 44 10.34 -11.98 11.16
CA LEU A 44 8.97 -11.87 11.68
C LEU A 44 8.06 -10.97 10.83
N GLY A 45 8.55 -10.39 9.73
CA GLY A 45 7.79 -9.50 8.86
C GLY A 45 7.82 -8.03 9.30
N GLY A 46 8.81 -7.63 10.12
CA GLY A 46 8.98 -6.24 10.57
C GLY A 46 7.82 -5.76 11.44
N GLU A 47 7.53 -4.46 11.39
CA GLU A 47 6.44 -3.80 12.13
C GLU A 47 5.06 -4.43 11.84
N PHE A 48 4.90 -5.05 10.68
CA PHE A 48 3.63 -5.62 10.22
C PHE A 48 3.47 -7.12 10.54
N GLY A 49 4.49 -7.80 11.07
CA GLY A 49 4.43 -9.16 11.63
C GLY A 49 3.70 -10.17 10.75
N ASN A 50 2.58 -10.72 11.24
CA ASN A 50 1.74 -11.68 10.54
C ASN A 50 0.53 -11.03 9.83
N MET A 51 0.55 -9.72 9.63
CA MET A 51 -0.55 -9.01 8.96
C MET A 51 -0.62 -9.40 7.48
N SER A 52 -1.82 -9.43 6.94
CA SER A 52 -2.02 -9.51 5.50
C SER A 52 -1.79 -8.16 4.83
N SER A 53 -1.57 -8.15 3.51
CA SER A 53 -1.49 -6.89 2.77
C SER A 53 -2.76 -6.05 2.91
N TRP A 54 -3.94 -6.70 3.00
CA TRP A 54 -5.20 -6.00 3.25
C TRP A 54 -5.24 -5.33 4.63
N GLU A 55 -4.84 -6.03 5.69
CA GLU A 55 -4.81 -5.45 7.04
C GLU A 55 -3.91 -4.23 7.12
N ILE A 56 -2.76 -4.25 6.42
CA ILE A 56 -1.87 -3.10 6.30
C ILE A 56 -2.54 -1.97 5.52
N ILE A 57 -3.18 -2.25 4.37
CA ILE A 57 -3.92 -1.25 3.62
C ILE A 57 -4.99 -0.60 4.49
N GLN A 58 -5.74 -1.41 5.24
CA GLN A 58 -6.77 -0.90 6.14
C GLN A 58 -6.18 0.03 7.21
N GLN A 59 -5.10 -0.40 7.89
CA GLN A 59 -4.56 0.35 9.05
C GLN A 59 -3.73 1.56 8.63
N GLU A 60 -2.83 1.40 7.65
CA GLU A 60 -1.83 2.41 7.30
C GLU A 60 -2.28 3.36 6.20
N ILE A 61 -3.31 2.98 5.43
CA ILE A 61 -3.75 3.78 4.30
C ILE A 61 -5.21 4.23 4.48
N LEU A 62 -6.16 3.31 4.55
CA LEU A 62 -7.58 3.69 4.59
C LEU A 62 -7.95 4.42 5.87
N ASN A 63 -7.51 3.94 7.04
CA ASN A 63 -7.80 4.58 8.33
C ASN A 63 -7.10 5.95 8.49
N VAL A 64 -5.98 6.15 7.79
CA VAL A 64 -5.19 7.39 7.87
C VAL A 64 -5.68 8.43 6.86
N SER A 65 -6.00 8.01 5.62
CA SER A 65 -6.20 8.93 4.51
C SER A 65 -7.64 8.98 3.98
N CYS A 66 -8.48 8.00 4.27
CA CYS A 66 -9.78 7.83 3.61
C CYS A 66 -10.98 7.86 4.59
N ILE A 67 -10.82 7.26 5.77
CA ILE A 67 -11.94 7.02 6.69
C ILE A 67 -12.64 8.31 7.17
N THR A 68 -11.91 9.42 7.25
CA THR A 68 -12.48 10.71 7.69
C THR A 68 -13.69 11.14 6.84
N CYS A 69 -13.70 10.78 5.56
CA CYS A 69 -14.78 11.09 4.62
C CYS A 69 -15.65 9.86 4.29
N HIS A 70 -15.11 8.64 4.47
CA HIS A 70 -15.75 7.38 4.07
C HIS A 70 -16.10 6.51 5.29
N ILE A 71 -16.73 7.11 6.30
CA ILE A 71 -17.31 6.41 7.45
C ILE A 71 -18.82 6.65 7.48
N GLU A 72 -19.58 5.71 8.04
CA GLU A 72 -21.03 5.78 8.13
C GLU A 72 -21.53 7.10 8.76
N GLY A 73 -22.48 7.74 8.11
CA GLY A 73 -23.05 9.02 8.53
C GLY A 73 -22.34 10.27 8.01
N GLU A 74 -21.20 10.11 7.34
CA GLU A 74 -20.52 11.24 6.70
C GLU A 74 -21.08 11.53 5.30
N PHE A 75 -21.14 12.81 4.95
CA PHE A 75 -21.71 13.26 3.67
C PHE A 75 -21.11 12.58 2.44
N TYR A 76 -19.78 12.44 2.42
CA TYR A 76 -19.10 11.84 1.28
C TYR A 76 -19.28 10.31 1.21
N ALA A 77 -19.44 9.64 2.35
CA ALA A 77 -19.79 8.22 2.39
C ALA A 77 -21.20 8.00 1.80
N GLU A 78 -22.17 8.84 2.19
CA GLU A 78 -23.53 8.80 1.60
C GLU A 78 -23.53 9.10 0.11
N GLN A 79 -22.73 10.09 -0.34
CA GLN A 79 -22.66 10.48 -1.75
C GLN A 79 -21.99 9.42 -2.63
N SER A 80 -20.97 8.75 -2.14
CA SER A 80 -20.21 7.72 -2.88
C SER A 80 -20.77 6.32 -2.69
N GLY A 81 -21.60 6.11 -1.64
CA GLY A 81 -22.03 4.79 -1.21
C GLY A 81 -20.91 3.89 -0.72
N LEU A 82 -19.78 4.47 -0.33
CA LEU A 82 -18.57 3.74 0.07
C LEU A 82 -18.25 3.99 1.53
N ILE A 83 -18.24 2.92 2.33
CA ILE A 83 -17.88 2.94 3.75
C ILE A 83 -16.59 2.12 3.91
N LEU A 84 -15.56 2.72 4.51
CA LEU A 84 -14.23 2.13 4.65
C LEU A 84 -13.84 1.80 6.10
N SER A 85 -14.84 1.58 6.97
CA SER A 85 -14.59 1.10 8.34
C SER A 85 -14.08 -0.35 8.33
N ASN A 86 -13.24 -0.68 9.32
CA ASN A 86 -12.45 -1.92 9.37
C ASN A 86 -13.25 -3.22 9.21
N ASP A 87 -14.49 -3.23 9.66
CA ASP A 87 -15.35 -4.42 9.70
C ASP A 87 -16.06 -4.72 8.38
N ILE A 88 -16.16 -3.74 7.48
CA ILE A 88 -16.92 -3.88 6.24
C ILE A 88 -16.16 -3.46 4.99
N ALA A 89 -15.07 -2.70 5.11
CA ALA A 89 -14.39 -2.08 3.98
C ALA A 89 -13.96 -3.07 2.88
N TYR A 90 -13.52 -4.27 3.26
CA TYR A 90 -13.14 -5.29 2.28
C TYR A 90 -14.32 -5.71 1.41
N GLN A 91 -15.45 -6.04 2.04
CA GLN A 91 -16.65 -6.45 1.33
C GLN A 91 -17.27 -5.32 0.52
N GLU A 92 -17.16 -4.08 1.00
CA GLU A 92 -17.62 -2.89 0.28
C GLU A 92 -16.79 -2.62 -0.98
N LEU A 93 -15.51 -2.99 -0.98
CA LEU A 93 -14.60 -2.72 -2.10
C LEU A 93 -14.60 -3.82 -3.16
N ILE A 94 -14.49 -5.10 -2.75
CA ILE A 94 -14.19 -6.17 -3.71
C ILE A 94 -15.40 -6.49 -4.60
N ASN A 95 -15.20 -6.35 -5.91
CA ASN A 95 -16.18 -6.62 -6.97
C ASN A 95 -17.53 -5.91 -6.77
N THR A 96 -17.54 -4.81 -6.03
CA THR A 96 -18.74 -4.00 -5.81
C THR A 96 -18.88 -2.94 -6.88
N ASP A 97 -20.08 -2.78 -7.42
CA ASP A 97 -20.39 -1.78 -8.43
C ASP A 97 -20.26 -0.35 -7.85
N PRO A 98 -19.55 0.56 -8.53
CA PRO A 98 -19.51 1.96 -8.10
C PRO A 98 -20.87 2.64 -8.33
N ILE A 99 -21.27 3.53 -7.42
CA ILE A 99 -22.47 4.38 -7.64
C ILE A 99 -22.26 5.35 -8.81
N ASN A 100 -21.02 5.71 -9.11
CA ASN A 100 -20.71 6.55 -10.26
C ASN A 100 -21.10 5.85 -11.56
N SER A 101 -22.13 6.39 -12.22
CA SER A 101 -22.70 5.76 -13.42
C SER A 101 -21.75 5.72 -14.61
N SER A 102 -20.79 6.65 -14.69
CA SER A 102 -19.80 6.63 -15.78
C SER A 102 -18.80 5.50 -15.57
N ALA A 103 -18.25 5.36 -14.37
CA ALA A 103 -17.36 4.25 -14.03
C ALA A 103 -18.07 2.89 -14.19
N LEU A 104 -19.33 2.77 -13.75
CA LEU A 104 -20.13 1.57 -13.93
C LEU A 104 -20.37 1.23 -15.41
N ASN A 105 -20.70 2.24 -16.24
CA ASN A 105 -20.92 2.03 -17.68
C ASN A 105 -19.63 1.63 -18.42
N ASP A 106 -18.48 2.05 -17.91
CA ASP A 106 -17.16 1.68 -18.44
C ASP A 106 -16.71 0.28 -17.94
N GLY A 107 -17.54 -0.37 -17.13
CA GLY A 107 -17.33 -1.75 -16.65
C GLY A 107 -16.41 -1.86 -15.44
N LEU A 108 -16.19 -0.76 -14.71
CA LEU A 108 -15.37 -0.79 -13.50
C LEU A 108 -16.17 -1.32 -12.30
N VAL A 109 -15.44 -1.97 -11.41
CA VAL A 109 -15.87 -2.26 -10.02
C VAL A 109 -15.04 -1.44 -9.06
N LEU A 110 -15.41 -1.34 -7.78
CA LEU A 110 -14.62 -0.55 -6.83
C LEU A 110 -13.20 -1.08 -6.71
N VAL A 111 -13.00 -2.38 -6.50
CA VAL A 111 -11.71 -3.09 -6.63
C VAL A 111 -11.96 -4.44 -7.27
N SER A 112 -11.25 -4.75 -8.35
CA SER A 112 -11.34 -6.02 -9.04
C SER A 112 -10.41 -7.07 -8.42
N ASP A 113 -10.86 -8.30 -8.29
CA ASP A 113 -10.08 -9.45 -7.89
C ASP A 113 -9.52 -10.28 -9.06
N ASP A 114 -9.68 -9.81 -10.30
CA ASP A 114 -9.14 -10.49 -11.49
C ASP A 114 -7.60 -10.60 -11.47
N GLY A 115 -6.93 -9.67 -10.78
CA GLY A 115 -5.48 -9.60 -10.72
C GLY A 115 -4.80 -9.16 -12.02
N GLY A 116 -3.48 -9.01 -11.96
CA GLY A 116 -2.69 -8.54 -13.08
C GLY A 116 -3.10 -7.15 -13.58
N LEU A 117 -2.76 -6.84 -14.82
CA LEU A 117 -3.12 -5.57 -15.45
C LEU A 117 -4.64 -5.39 -15.59
N LEU A 118 -5.38 -6.49 -15.78
CA LEU A 118 -6.84 -6.41 -15.88
C LEU A 118 -7.43 -5.93 -14.56
N GLY A 119 -7.00 -6.48 -13.43
CA GLY A 119 -7.44 -6.05 -12.10
C GLY A 119 -7.20 -4.57 -11.86
N LEU A 120 -6.04 -4.04 -12.23
CA LEU A 120 -5.74 -2.61 -12.12
C LEU A 120 -6.64 -1.77 -13.01
N GLN A 121 -6.77 -2.13 -14.29
CA GLN A 121 -7.56 -1.38 -15.28
C GLN A 121 -9.06 -1.39 -15.02
N THR A 122 -9.57 -2.36 -14.26
CA THR A 122 -10.99 -2.48 -13.92
C THR A 122 -11.30 -2.05 -12.50
N SER A 123 -10.30 -1.60 -11.72
CA SER A 123 -10.46 -1.11 -10.35
C SER A 123 -10.67 0.40 -10.32
N TYR A 124 -11.88 0.84 -9.98
CA TYR A 124 -12.20 2.27 -9.86
C TYR A 124 -11.43 2.96 -8.73
N LEU A 125 -11.11 2.24 -7.64
CA LEU A 125 -10.24 2.76 -6.58
C LEU A 125 -8.88 3.16 -7.15
N TRP A 126 -8.28 2.31 -8.01
CA TRP A 126 -6.99 2.62 -8.62
C TRP A 126 -7.06 3.90 -9.46
N GLU A 127 -8.05 4.03 -10.32
CA GLU A 127 -8.30 5.25 -11.08
C GLU A 127 -8.44 6.51 -10.20
N LYS A 128 -8.99 6.35 -9.00
CA LYS A 128 -9.23 7.47 -8.08
C LYS A 128 -7.98 7.91 -7.31
N ILE A 129 -7.01 7.05 -7.12
CA ILE A 129 -5.81 7.32 -6.30
C ILE A 129 -4.53 7.42 -7.13
N ASP A 130 -4.51 6.90 -8.37
CA ASP A 130 -3.32 6.93 -9.23
C ASP A 130 -3.03 8.35 -9.71
N ILE A 131 -2.28 9.06 -8.90
CA ILE A 131 -1.89 10.44 -9.17
C ILE A 131 -0.91 10.56 -10.36
N TRP A 132 -0.19 9.47 -10.71
CA TRP A 132 0.75 9.46 -11.83
C TRP A 132 0.08 9.68 -13.18
N ASN A 133 -1.21 9.31 -13.29
CA ASN A 133 -2.03 9.52 -14.48
C ASN A 133 -2.93 10.76 -14.39
N GLN A 134 -2.63 11.73 -13.52
CA GLN A 134 -3.47 12.93 -13.35
C GLN A 134 -3.68 13.74 -14.62
N GLU A 135 -2.67 13.83 -15.48
CA GLU A 135 -2.79 14.56 -16.76
C GLU A 135 -3.91 13.99 -17.63
N HIS A 136 -4.09 12.67 -17.56
CA HIS A 136 -5.08 11.93 -18.34
C HIS A 136 -6.41 11.78 -17.62
N TYR A 137 -6.41 11.68 -16.27
CA TYR A 137 -7.61 11.38 -15.50
C TYR A 137 -8.79 12.30 -15.81
N TYR A 138 -8.63 13.60 -15.73
CA TYR A 138 -9.72 14.54 -15.99
C TYR A 138 -10.06 14.70 -17.47
N ALA A 139 -9.13 14.38 -18.37
CA ALA A 139 -9.37 14.41 -19.82
C ALA A 139 -10.10 13.14 -20.28
N ASP A 140 -9.67 12.00 -19.80
CA ASP A 140 -10.19 10.69 -20.22
C ASP A 140 -11.46 10.32 -19.43
N HIS A 141 -11.55 10.78 -18.16
CA HIS A 141 -12.65 10.45 -17.25
C HIS A 141 -13.32 11.69 -16.63
N PRO A 142 -13.85 12.62 -17.45
CA PRO A 142 -14.39 13.90 -16.93
C PRO A 142 -15.57 13.74 -15.98
N ASN A 143 -16.21 12.56 -15.95
CA ASN A 143 -17.38 12.26 -15.14
C ASN A 143 -17.09 11.33 -13.95
N TYR A 144 -15.83 10.94 -13.70
CA TYR A 144 -15.48 10.06 -12.57
C TYR A 144 -15.41 10.80 -11.22
N GLY A 145 -15.54 12.13 -11.24
CA GLY A 145 -15.40 12.96 -10.04
C GLY A 145 -13.94 13.25 -9.71
N SER A 146 -13.67 13.73 -8.50
CA SER A 146 -12.33 14.14 -8.08
C SER A 146 -11.41 12.97 -7.79
N LEU A 147 -10.10 13.16 -8.00
CA LEU A 147 -9.07 12.27 -7.47
C LEU A 147 -9.12 12.24 -5.94
N MET A 148 -8.65 11.15 -5.36
CA MET A 148 -8.67 10.92 -3.92
C MET A 148 -7.25 10.79 -3.33
N PRO A 149 -7.04 11.23 -2.09
CA PRO A 149 -7.96 11.95 -1.20
C PRO A 149 -8.34 13.34 -1.74
N MET A 150 -9.62 13.68 -1.72
CA MET A 150 -10.09 14.97 -2.24
C MET A 150 -9.52 16.14 -1.43
N GLY A 151 -8.78 17.02 -2.11
CA GLY A 151 -8.10 18.14 -1.47
C GLY A 151 -6.75 17.80 -0.85
N GLY A 152 -6.28 16.58 -0.99
CA GLY A 152 -4.97 16.10 -0.52
C GLY A 152 -4.82 16.01 1.02
N PRO A 153 -3.64 15.65 1.50
CA PRO A 153 -2.50 15.21 0.70
C PRO A 153 -2.78 13.90 -0.03
N PHE A 154 -2.21 13.73 -1.22
CA PHE A 154 -2.28 12.48 -1.94
C PHE A 154 -1.46 11.39 -1.23
N LEU A 155 -1.65 10.14 -1.62
CA LEU A 155 -0.86 9.03 -1.07
C LEU A 155 0.61 9.16 -1.48
N THR A 156 1.51 8.70 -0.61
CA THR A 156 2.93 8.57 -0.95
C THR A 156 3.12 7.52 -2.04
N GLN A 157 4.24 7.62 -2.78
CA GLN A 157 4.57 6.65 -3.82
C GLN A 157 4.56 5.22 -3.28
N GLY A 158 5.18 4.99 -2.14
CA GLY A 158 5.21 3.67 -1.54
C GLY A 158 3.84 3.10 -1.18
N LYS A 159 2.91 3.95 -0.71
CA LYS A 159 1.52 3.54 -0.44
C LYS A 159 0.77 3.19 -1.72
N LEU A 160 0.98 3.94 -2.79
CA LEU A 160 0.39 3.65 -4.10
C LEU A 160 0.92 2.34 -4.66
N GLU A 161 2.24 2.14 -4.69
CA GLU A 161 2.85 0.91 -5.17
C GLU A 161 2.45 -0.32 -4.33
N PHE A 162 2.24 -0.15 -3.03
CA PHE A 162 1.75 -1.21 -2.15
C PHE A 162 0.32 -1.64 -2.51
N ILE A 163 -0.59 -0.67 -2.77
CA ILE A 163 -1.96 -0.95 -3.24
C ILE A 163 -1.92 -1.57 -4.64
N GLU A 164 -1.08 -1.05 -5.53
CA GLU A 164 -0.90 -1.60 -6.88
C GLU A 164 -0.55 -3.09 -6.83
N GLN A 165 0.48 -3.46 -6.05
CA GLN A 165 0.87 -4.86 -5.90
C GLN A 165 -0.25 -5.72 -5.32
N TRP A 166 -1.01 -5.20 -4.36
CA TRP A 166 -2.13 -5.91 -3.77
C TRP A 166 -3.25 -6.17 -4.80
N ILE A 167 -3.66 -5.15 -5.59
CA ILE A 167 -4.65 -5.31 -6.67
C ILE A 167 -4.09 -6.25 -7.75
N PHE A 168 -2.82 -6.09 -8.13
CA PHE A 168 -2.17 -6.93 -9.13
C PHE A 168 -2.14 -8.41 -8.71
N ALA A 169 -2.06 -8.69 -7.42
CA ALA A 169 -2.14 -10.05 -6.87
C ALA A 169 -3.58 -10.60 -6.76
N GLY A 170 -4.60 -9.86 -7.19
CA GLY A 170 -6.01 -10.24 -7.08
C GLY A 170 -6.66 -9.80 -5.79
N ALA A 171 -6.15 -8.75 -5.17
CA ALA A 171 -6.70 -8.10 -4.00
C ALA A 171 -7.13 -9.05 -2.85
N PRO A 172 -6.32 -10.04 -2.44
CA PRO A 172 -6.73 -11.02 -1.43
C PRO A 172 -6.91 -10.40 -0.04
N GLU A 173 -7.89 -10.88 0.73
CA GLU A 173 -8.10 -10.47 2.12
C GLU A 173 -7.01 -10.97 3.06
N THR A 174 -6.43 -12.13 2.75
CA THR A 174 -5.45 -12.80 3.61
C THR A 174 -4.11 -13.00 2.90
N GLY A 175 -3.04 -13.09 3.68
CA GLY A 175 -1.70 -13.29 3.17
C GLY A 175 -0.99 -11.99 2.78
N MET A 176 0.33 -12.05 2.79
CA MET A 176 1.20 -10.96 2.39
C MET A 176 1.54 -11.12 0.90
N VAL A 177 1.04 -10.22 0.06
CA VAL A 177 1.24 -10.26 -1.41
C VAL A 177 1.91 -8.99 -1.95
N ALA A 178 2.06 -7.97 -1.13
CA ALA A 178 2.75 -6.72 -1.45
C ALA A 178 3.99 -6.55 -0.56
N ASP A 179 5.02 -5.92 -1.08
CA ASP A 179 6.28 -5.70 -0.37
C ASP A 179 6.13 -4.56 0.65
N VAL A 180 6.22 -4.88 1.94
CA VAL A 180 6.13 -3.90 3.03
C VAL A 180 7.25 -2.86 3.00
N ALA A 181 8.40 -3.16 2.38
CA ALA A 181 9.50 -2.20 2.27
C ALA A 181 9.11 -0.96 1.45
N LEU A 182 8.12 -1.07 0.57
CA LEU A 182 7.57 0.06 -0.19
C LEU A 182 7.02 1.17 0.72
N LEU A 183 6.45 0.82 1.86
CA LEU A 183 5.86 1.79 2.79
C LEU A 183 6.89 2.76 3.40
N ASN A 184 8.18 2.47 3.26
CA ASN A 184 9.26 3.39 3.64
C ASN A 184 9.47 4.51 2.61
N ASP A 185 8.95 4.39 1.40
CA ASP A 185 9.01 5.46 0.41
C ASP A 185 7.91 6.50 0.67
N ASN A 186 8.33 7.59 1.29
CA ASN A 186 7.48 8.73 1.62
C ASN A 186 7.51 9.83 0.55
N THR A 187 7.97 9.52 -0.66
CA THR A 187 7.94 10.46 -1.78
C THR A 187 6.50 10.86 -2.06
N MET A 188 6.26 12.16 -2.09
CA MET A 188 4.94 12.73 -2.35
C MET A 188 4.97 13.55 -3.63
N TRP A 189 3.88 13.47 -4.37
CA TRP A 189 3.63 14.40 -5.46
C TRP A 189 3.49 15.82 -4.93
N THR A 190 4.15 16.76 -5.60
CA THR A 190 4.01 18.19 -5.34
C THR A 190 3.37 18.84 -6.57
N GLU A 191 2.55 19.88 -6.35
CA GLU A 191 1.94 20.65 -7.45
C GLU A 191 2.98 21.26 -8.41
N ALA A 192 4.25 21.38 -7.98
CA ALA A 192 5.33 21.90 -8.81
C ALA A 192 5.77 20.93 -9.93
N GLU A 193 5.43 19.65 -9.81
CA GLU A 193 5.67 18.62 -10.83
C GLU A 193 4.52 18.54 -11.84
N PHE A 194 3.43 19.22 -11.55
CA PHE A 194 2.27 19.34 -12.40
C PHE A 194 2.46 20.50 -13.37
N VAL A 195 3.05 20.25 -14.51
CA VAL A 195 3.10 21.21 -15.61
C VAL A 195 1.96 20.89 -16.57
N PRO A 196 0.83 21.63 -16.54
CA PRO A 196 -0.19 21.45 -17.57
C PRO A 196 0.44 21.79 -18.92
N LEU A 197 0.38 20.87 -19.85
CA LEU A 197 0.73 21.10 -21.24
C LEU A 197 -0.32 21.98 -21.92
#